data_d3fb66799b470fc9ed3f19a885086112
#
_entry.id   d3fb66799b470fc9ed3f19a885086112
#
_cell.length_a   1.000
_cell.length_b   1.000
_cell.length_c   1.000
_cell.angle_alpha   90.00
_cell.angle_beta   90.00
_cell.angle_gamma   90.00
#
_symmetry.space_group_name_H-M   'P 1'
#
loop_
_entity.id
_entity.type
_entity.pdbx_description
1 polymer ?
#
loop_
_entity_poly.entity_id
_entity_poly.type
_entity_poly.pdbx_seq_one_letter_code
_entity_poly.pdbx_strand_id
1 'polypeptide(L)'
;MQLNPSEISDLIKSKIQNLQLAATARTEGTVVSVTDGICRVHGLADAMQGEMLEFPGNTFGLALNLERDSVGAVILGAYEHITEGDTVKCTGRILEVPVGPEMLGRVVNALGQPIDGKGPIAAKLSEPIEKIAPGVIWRKSVSQPVQTGLKSIDAM
;
A
#
# COMPACT_ATOMS: atom_id res chain seq x y z
N MET A 1 3.96 1.83 -49.01
CA MET A 1 5.28 2.24 -48.47
C MET A 1 5.96 0.98 -48.00
N GLN A 2 6.97 0.49 -48.69
CA GLN A 2 7.75 -0.67 -48.23
C GLN A 2 8.88 -0.12 -47.38
N LEU A 3 8.84 -0.47 -46.10
CA LEU A 3 9.93 -0.15 -45.18
C LEU A 3 11.16 -0.98 -45.54
N ASN A 4 12.29 -0.34 -45.67
CA ASN A 4 13.56 -0.98 -46.02
C ASN A 4 14.05 -1.82 -44.81
N PRO A 5 14.55 -3.04 -44.98
CA PRO A 5 15.05 -3.87 -43.86
C PRO A 5 16.10 -3.21 -42.96
N SER A 6 16.91 -2.29 -43.56
CA SER A 6 17.89 -1.49 -42.81
C SER A 6 17.23 -0.48 -41.84
N GLU A 7 16.14 0.18 -42.26
CA GLU A 7 15.41 1.15 -41.41
C GLU A 7 14.72 0.48 -40.26
N ILE A 8 14.21 -0.74 -40.45
CA ILE A 8 13.63 -1.54 -39.37
C ILE A 8 14.70 -1.93 -38.34
N SER A 9 15.88 -2.32 -38.82
CA SER A 9 17.01 -2.67 -37.93
C SER A 9 17.49 -1.47 -37.09
N ASP A 10 17.53 -0.28 -37.67
CA ASP A 10 17.94 0.94 -36.98
C ASP A 10 16.89 1.45 -36.03
N LEU A 11 15.60 1.29 -36.34
CA LEU A 11 14.50 1.55 -35.42
C LEU A 11 14.50 0.58 -34.20
N ILE A 12 14.78 -0.68 -34.45
CA ILE A 12 14.89 -1.67 -33.38
C ILE A 12 16.10 -1.37 -32.46
N LYS A 13 17.26 -1.04 -33.05
CA LYS A 13 18.45 -0.66 -32.32
C LYS A 13 18.24 0.60 -31.47
N SER A 14 17.61 1.63 -32.02
CA SER A 14 17.29 2.85 -31.27
C SER A 14 16.30 2.62 -30.14
N LYS A 15 15.31 1.76 -30.34
CA LYS A 15 14.39 1.34 -29.27
C LYS A 15 15.08 0.52 -28.19
N ILE A 16 15.98 -0.39 -28.56
CA ILE A 16 16.77 -1.19 -27.58
C ILE A 16 17.72 -0.29 -26.79
N GLN A 17 18.37 0.68 -27.40
CA GLN A 17 19.22 1.65 -26.71
C GLN A 17 18.43 2.54 -25.74
N ASN A 18 17.21 2.94 -26.11
CA ASN A 18 16.31 3.67 -25.23
C ASN A 18 15.72 2.81 -24.10
N LEU A 19 15.59 1.49 -24.31
CA LEU A 19 15.18 0.55 -23.27
C LEU A 19 16.25 0.34 -22.18
N GLN A 20 17.53 0.52 -22.49
CA GLN A 20 18.60 0.41 -21.48
C GLN A 20 18.58 1.57 -20.46
N LEU A 21 17.93 2.68 -20.77
CA LEU A 21 17.70 3.78 -19.81
C LEU A 21 16.53 3.52 -18.85
N ALA A 22 15.69 2.53 -19.15
CA ALA A 22 14.56 2.15 -18.29
C ALA A 22 14.92 1.05 -17.25
N ALA A 23 16.19 0.67 -17.12
CA ALA A 23 16.63 -0.37 -16.17
C ALA A 23 16.64 0.06 -14.70
N THR A 24 16.16 1.26 -14.37
CA THR A 24 16.01 1.75 -12.99
C THR A 24 14.60 1.52 -12.40
N ALA A 25 13.71 0.89 -13.15
CA ALA A 25 12.28 0.84 -12.78
C ALA A 25 11.83 -0.53 -12.21
N ARG A 26 12.61 -1.15 -11.33
CA ARG A 26 12.12 -2.31 -10.55
C ARG A 26 11.14 -1.92 -9.46
N THR A 27 11.09 -0.66 -9.11
CA THR A 27 10.25 -0.09 -8.06
C THR A 27 8.99 0.57 -8.58
N GLU A 28 8.79 0.62 -9.90
CA GLU A 28 7.60 1.21 -10.54
C GLU A 28 6.84 0.15 -11.33
N GLY A 29 5.53 0.21 -11.25
CA GLY A 29 4.62 -0.65 -12.00
C GLY A 29 3.50 0.14 -12.64
N THR A 30 2.72 -0.52 -13.47
CA THR A 30 1.58 0.07 -14.18
C THR A 30 0.30 -0.63 -13.80
N VAL A 31 -0.74 0.13 -13.52
CA VAL A 31 -2.09 -0.38 -13.24
C VAL A 31 -2.64 -1.07 -14.49
N VAL A 32 -3.01 -2.33 -14.35
CA VAL A 32 -3.64 -3.14 -15.41
C VAL A 32 -5.16 -3.11 -15.31
N SER A 33 -5.68 -3.15 -14.10
CA SER A 33 -7.12 -3.08 -13.85
C SER A 33 -7.40 -2.59 -12.44
N VAL A 34 -8.53 -1.89 -12.29
CA VAL A 34 -9.07 -1.46 -10.99
C VAL A 34 -10.53 -1.88 -10.91
N THR A 35 -10.90 -2.54 -9.82
CA THR A 35 -12.27 -2.97 -9.57
C THR A 35 -12.54 -2.94 -8.08
N ASP A 36 -13.53 -2.17 -7.64
CA ASP A 36 -13.98 -2.10 -6.25
C ASP A 36 -12.86 -1.88 -5.22
N GLY A 37 -11.89 -1.01 -5.54
CA GLY A 37 -10.75 -0.71 -4.67
C GLY A 37 -9.66 -1.79 -4.67
N ILE A 38 -9.78 -2.81 -5.51
CA ILE A 38 -8.73 -3.79 -5.77
C ILE A 38 -8.05 -3.43 -7.09
N CYS A 39 -6.73 -3.33 -7.04
CA CYS A 39 -5.91 -2.97 -8.18
C CYS A 39 -4.95 -4.12 -8.54
N ARG A 40 -4.84 -4.41 -9.83
CA ARG A 40 -3.79 -5.29 -10.35
C ARG A 40 -2.74 -4.44 -11.03
N VAL A 41 -1.49 -4.58 -10.59
CA VAL A 41 -0.34 -3.80 -11.06
C VAL A 41 0.67 -4.73 -11.70
N HIS A 42 1.16 -4.38 -12.87
CA HIS A 42 2.23 -5.10 -13.57
C HIS A 42 3.56 -4.40 -13.36
N GLY A 43 4.65 -5.14 -13.16
CA GLY A 43 6.02 -4.63 -13.17
C GLY A 43 6.66 -4.40 -11.79
N LEU A 44 5.96 -4.53 -10.68
CA LEU A 44 6.51 -4.39 -9.31
C LEU A 44 7.28 -5.66 -8.88
N ALA A 45 8.40 -5.95 -9.54
CA ALA A 45 9.13 -7.22 -9.34
C ALA A 45 9.76 -7.35 -7.94
N ASP A 46 10.08 -6.24 -7.30
CA ASP A 46 10.73 -6.21 -5.98
C ASP A 46 9.74 -5.93 -4.84
N ALA A 47 8.43 -5.88 -5.12
CA ALA A 47 7.41 -5.63 -4.10
C ALA A 47 7.38 -6.75 -3.05
N MET A 48 7.27 -6.36 -1.79
CA MET A 48 7.12 -7.29 -0.67
C MET A 48 5.64 -7.47 -0.34
N GLN A 49 5.29 -8.64 0.20
CA GLN A 49 3.95 -8.85 0.74
C GLN A 49 3.71 -7.93 1.94
N GLY A 50 2.57 -7.25 1.95
CA GLY A 50 2.26 -6.27 2.98
C GLY A 50 2.95 -4.91 2.77
N GLU A 51 3.62 -4.70 1.64
CA GLU A 51 4.25 -3.44 1.32
C GLU A 51 3.22 -2.36 0.98
N MET A 52 3.50 -1.17 1.44
CA MET A 52 2.73 0.02 1.08
C MET A 52 3.14 0.49 -0.31
N LEU A 53 2.17 0.63 -1.20
CA LEU A 53 2.33 1.12 -2.57
C LEU A 53 1.78 2.53 -2.69
N GLU A 54 2.50 3.38 -3.41
CA GLU A 54 2.07 4.76 -3.68
C GLU A 54 1.41 4.85 -5.06
N PHE A 55 0.17 5.30 -5.07
CA PHE A 55 -0.64 5.56 -6.26
C PHE A 55 -0.71 7.06 -6.56
N PRO A 56 -1.13 7.47 -7.77
CA PRO A 56 -1.38 8.87 -8.07
C PRO A 56 -2.36 9.52 -7.09
N GLY A 57 -2.23 10.84 -6.88
CA GLY A 57 -3.11 11.57 -5.97
C GLY A 57 -2.81 11.38 -4.49
N ASN A 58 -1.59 10.95 -4.13
CA ASN A 58 -1.18 10.69 -2.74
C ASN A 58 -2.06 9.62 -2.06
N THR A 59 -2.52 8.66 -2.85
CA THR A 59 -3.29 7.50 -2.39
C THR A 59 -2.34 6.34 -2.15
N PHE A 60 -2.57 5.59 -1.09
CA PHE A 60 -1.76 4.44 -0.75
C PHE A 60 -2.56 3.16 -0.87
N GLY A 61 -1.87 2.08 -1.18
CA GLY A 61 -2.44 0.74 -1.21
C GLY A 61 -1.52 -0.27 -0.54
N LEU A 62 -2.04 -1.44 -0.31
CA LEU A 62 -1.36 -2.56 0.33
C LEU A 62 -1.18 -3.69 -0.69
N ALA A 63 0.05 -4.12 -0.92
CA ALA A 63 0.37 -5.31 -1.72
C ALA A 63 -0.02 -6.57 -0.94
N LEU A 64 -1.03 -7.30 -1.42
CA LEU A 64 -1.51 -8.53 -0.78
C LEU A 64 -1.12 -9.78 -1.53
N ASN A 65 -1.22 -9.76 -2.85
CA ASN A 65 -1.04 -10.94 -3.69
C ASN A 65 0.13 -10.70 -4.63
N LEU A 66 1.19 -11.48 -4.44
CA LEU A 66 2.37 -11.43 -5.31
C LEU A 66 2.30 -12.58 -6.29
N GLU A 67 1.96 -12.29 -7.53
CA GLU A 67 1.98 -13.23 -8.64
C GLU A 67 3.28 -13.06 -9.44
N ARG A 68 3.53 -13.96 -10.38
CA ARG A 68 4.78 -13.93 -11.17
C ARG A 68 4.96 -12.64 -11.97
N ASP A 69 3.90 -12.14 -12.57
CA ASP A 69 3.92 -11.02 -13.50
C ASP A 69 3.06 -9.83 -13.03
N SER A 70 2.39 -9.96 -11.90
CA SER A 70 1.51 -8.93 -11.36
C SER A 70 1.44 -8.92 -9.84
N VAL A 71 1.06 -7.80 -9.28
CA VAL A 71 0.80 -7.61 -7.86
C VAL A 71 -0.65 -7.21 -7.68
N GLY A 72 -1.38 -7.96 -6.85
CA GLY A 72 -2.71 -7.59 -6.40
C GLY A 72 -2.60 -6.68 -5.19
N ALA A 73 -3.14 -5.48 -5.29
CA ALA A 73 -3.12 -4.48 -4.23
C ALA A 73 -4.53 -4.03 -3.85
N VAL A 74 -4.74 -3.72 -2.59
CA VAL A 74 -5.94 -3.07 -2.08
C VAL A 74 -5.66 -1.60 -1.84
N ILE A 75 -6.50 -0.73 -2.38
CA ILE A 75 -6.36 0.72 -2.24
C ILE A 75 -6.96 1.15 -0.90
N LEU A 76 -6.20 1.92 -0.12
CA LEU A 76 -6.59 2.41 1.21
C LEU A 76 -7.11 3.84 1.11
N GLY A 77 -8.33 4.01 0.63
CA GLY A 77 -8.97 5.31 0.46
C GLY A 77 -9.81 5.43 -0.81
N ALA A 78 -9.99 6.66 -1.27
CA ALA A 78 -10.68 6.94 -2.53
C ALA A 78 -9.87 6.39 -3.71
N TYR A 79 -10.53 5.67 -4.60
CA TYR A 79 -9.88 5.01 -5.75
C TYR A 79 -10.46 5.44 -7.11
N GLU A 80 -11.49 6.27 -7.10
CA GLU A 80 -12.24 6.67 -8.30
C GLU A 80 -11.38 7.44 -9.32
N HIS A 81 -10.27 8.01 -8.87
CA HIS A 81 -9.33 8.76 -9.71
C HIS A 81 -8.22 7.89 -10.30
N ILE A 82 -8.10 6.64 -9.87
CA ILE A 82 -7.08 5.71 -10.35
C ILE A 82 -7.60 5.01 -11.59
N THR A 83 -6.78 5.04 -12.65
CA THR A 83 -7.14 4.50 -13.97
C THR A 83 -6.12 3.48 -14.44
N GLU A 84 -6.54 2.66 -15.40
CA GLU A 84 -5.61 1.77 -16.11
C GLU A 84 -4.52 2.57 -16.81
N GLY A 85 -3.28 2.12 -16.71
CA GLY A 85 -2.11 2.82 -17.23
C GLY A 85 -1.40 3.72 -16.22
N ASP A 86 -1.98 3.99 -15.06
CA ASP A 86 -1.35 4.79 -14.02
C ASP A 86 -0.10 4.12 -13.46
N THR A 87 0.87 4.95 -13.05
CA THR A 87 2.12 4.48 -12.46
C THR A 87 1.97 4.31 -10.95
N VAL A 88 2.39 3.15 -10.46
CA VAL A 88 2.43 2.80 -9.03
C VAL A 88 3.86 2.60 -8.60
N LYS A 89 4.22 3.06 -7.40
CA LYS A 89 5.58 2.96 -6.85
C LYS A 89 5.62 2.11 -5.60
N CYS A 90 6.65 1.28 -5.50
CA CYS A 90 7.01 0.63 -4.25
C CYS A 90 7.60 1.66 -3.27
N THR A 91 7.19 1.59 -2.01
CA THR A 91 7.75 2.45 -0.95
C THR A 91 8.91 1.80 -0.21
N GLY A 92 9.12 0.49 -0.38
CA GLY A 92 10.12 -0.28 0.37
C GLY A 92 9.75 -0.48 1.85
N ARG A 93 8.52 -0.14 2.26
CA ARG A 93 8.06 -0.18 3.65
C ARG A 93 6.80 -1.03 3.77
N ILE A 94 6.80 -1.92 4.74
CA ILE A 94 5.60 -2.66 5.14
C ILE A 94 4.59 -1.65 5.72
N LEU A 95 3.30 -1.92 5.54
CA LEU A 95 2.24 -1.05 6.03
C LEU A 95 2.38 -0.80 7.52
N GLU A 96 2.66 0.44 7.87
CA GLU A 96 2.86 0.91 9.24
C GLU A 96 2.06 2.18 9.49
N VAL A 97 1.78 2.44 10.76
CA VAL A 97 1.08 3.64 11.21
C VAL A 97 1.87 4.36 12.28
N PRO A 98 1.76 5.69 12.35
CA PRO A 98 2.32 6.44 13.45
C PRO A 98 1.68 6.01 14.78
N VAL A 99 2.51 5.87 15.80
CA VAL A 99 2.11 5.50 17.15
C VAL A 99 2.77 6.42 18.17
N GLY A 100 2.21 6.47 19.37
CA GLY A 100 2.79 7.23 20.46
C GLY A 100 1.76 8.02 21.29
N PRO A 101 2.20 8.69 22.35
CA PRO A 101 1.34 9.52 23.19
C PRO A 101 0.68 10.69 22.43
N GLU A 102 1.29 11.13 21.34
CA GLU A 102 0.80 12.21 20.48
C GLU A 102 -0.50 11.86 19.74
N MET A 103 -0.81 10.56 19.67
CA MET A 103 -2.04 10.04 19.06
C MET A 103 -3.24 10.08 20.01
N LEU A 104 -3.01 10.26 21.32
CA LEU A 104 -4.08 10.27 22.31
C LEU A 104 -5.05 11.45 22.10
N GLY A 105 -6.35 11.16 22.07
CA GLY A 105 -7.39 12.18 21.86
C GLY A 105 -7.48 12.69 20.42
N ARG A 106 -6.83 12.04 19.47
CA ARG A 106 -6.90 12.36 18.03
C ARG A 106 -7.77 11.35 17.28
N VAL A 107 -8.38 11.81 16.21
CA VAL A 107 -9.12 10.95 15.27
C VAL A 107 -8.33 10.89 13.97
N VAL A 108 -8.03 9.68 13.54
CA VAL A 108 -7.18 9.43 12.38
C VAL A 108 -7.83 8.42 11.43
N ASN A 109 -7.41 8.44 10.17
CA ASN A 109 -7.78 7.41 9.20
C ASN A 109 -6.92 6.14 9.38
N ALA A 110 -7.11 5.15 8.50
CA ALA A 110 -6.37 3.87 8.53
C ALA A 110 -4.84 4.02 8.38
N LEU A 111 -4.36 5.12 7.81
CA LEU A 111 -2.94 5.44 7.64
C LEU A 111 -2.38 6.32 8.77
N GLY A 112 -3.17 6.60 9.81
CA GLY A 112 -2.78 7.48 10.90
C GLY A 112 -2.78 8.97 10.57
N GLN A 113 -3.38 9.36 9.43
CA GLN A 113 -3.52 10.78 9.07
C GLN A 113 -4.70 11.39 9.85
N PRO A 114 -4.54 12.59 10.43
CA PRO A 114 -5.59 13.21 11.23
C PRO A 114 -6.78 13.64 10.36
N ILE A 115 -7.98 13.29 10.81
CA ILE A 115 -9.25 13.69 10.20
C ILE A 115 -10.13 14.52 11.13
N ASP A 116 -9.58 14.94 12.29
CA ASP A 116 -10.28 15.66 13.35
C ASP A 116 -10.20 17.20 13.21
N GLY A 117 -9.54 17.69 12.16
CA GLY A 117 -9.38 19.13 11.95
C GLY A 117 -8.41 19.84 12.92
N LYS A 118 -7.71 19.10 13.79
CA LYS A 118 -6.79 19.65 14.79
C LYS A 118 -5.34 19.83 14.29
N GLY A 119 -5.12 19.71 12.98
CA GLY A 119 -3.80 19.85 12.39
C GLY A 119 -2.94 18.58 12.43
N PRO A 120 -1.72 18.60 11.89
CA PRO A 120 -0.85 17.44 11.78
C PRO A 120 -0.43 16.89 13.14
N ILE A 121 -0.14 15.58 13.19
CA ILE A 121 0.35 14.88 14.38
C ILE A 121 1.86 14.71 14.25
N ALA A 122 2.63 15.17 15.24
CA ALA A 122 4.08 15.04 15.28
C ALA A 122 4.52 13.70 15.91
N ALA A 123 3.95 12.60 15.45
CA ALA A 123 4.35 11.27 15.92
C ALA A 123 5.81 10.97 15.52
N LYS A 124 6.59 10.44 16.45
CA LYS A 124 8.01 10.10 16.26
C LYS A 124 8.26 8.63 15.99
N LEU A 125 7.29 7.79 16.31
CA LEU A 125 7.37 6.34 16.20
C LEU A 125 6.35 5.85 15.19
N SER A 126 6.70 4.80 14.46
CA SER A 126 5.78 4.05 13.62
C SER A 126 5.87 2.56 13.95
N GLU A 127 4.79 1.84 13.78
CA GLU A 127 4.74 0.40 13.98
C GLU A 127 3.90 -0.28 12.91
N PRO A 128 4.28 -1.53 12.51
CA PRO A 128 3.48 -2.30 11.57
C PRO A 128 2.06 -2.51 12.10
N ILE A 129 1.08 -2.43 11.22
CA ILE A 129 -0.33 -2.68 11.58
C ILE A 129 -0.53 -4.14 11.94
N GLU A 130 0.08 -5.07 11.19
CA GLU A 130 -0.01 -6.48 11.45
C GLU A 130 1.05 -6.93 12.44
N LYS A 131 0.63 -7.27 13.65
CA LYS A 131 1.47 -7.82 14.70
C LYS A 131 0.91 -9.14 15.21
N ILE A 132 1.79 -10.08 15.52
CA ILE A 132 1.43 -11.31 16.19
C ILE A 132 1.05 -10.97 17.64
N ALA A 133 -0.18 -11.32 18.04
CA ALA A 133 -0.64 -11.11 19.40
C ALA A 133 0.20 -11.92 20.41
N PRO A 134 0.42 -11.41 21.63
CA PRO A 134 1.10 -12.16 22.69
C PRO A 134 0.42 -13.51 22.94
N GLY A 135 1.20 -14.58 22.99
CA GLY A 135 0.72 -15.92 23.31
C GLY A 135 0.23 -16.05 24.76
N VAL A 136 -0.38 -17.18 25.07
CA VAL A 136 -1.00 -17.44 26.39
C VAL A 136 -0.03 -17.21 27.55
N ILE A 137 1.24 -17.59 27.41
CA ILE A 137 2.27 -17.47 28.45
C ILE A 137 2.54 -16.00 28.82
N TRP A 138 2.44 -15.10 27.84
CA TRP A 138 2.74 -13.68 28.04
C TRP A 138 1.53 -12.84 28.46
N ARG A 139 0.34 -13.43 28.45
CA ARG A 139 -0.89 -12.72 28.81
C ARG A 139 -1.11 -12.79 30.31
N LYS A 140 -1.53 -11.67 30.90
CA LYS A 140 -2.06 -11.65 32.26
C LYS A 140 -3.33 -12.49 32.29
N SER A 141 -3.50 -13.28 33.36
CA SER A 141 -4.74 -14.00 33.61
C SER A 141 -5.94 -13.05 33.66
N VAL A 142 -7.11 -13.54 33.26
CA VAL A 142 -8.35 -12.76 33.33
C VAL A 142 -8.60 -12.37 34.79
N SER A 143 -8.58 -11.07 35.04
CA SER A 143 -8.71 -10.52 36.40
C SER A 143 -9.70 -9.36 36.49
N GLN A 144 -10.21 -8.88 35.37
CA GLN A 144 -11.10 -7.72 35.31
C GLN A 144 -12.13 -7.91 34.23
N PRO A 145 -13.44 -7.77 34.53
CA PRO A 145 -14.50 -7.81 33.54
C PRO A 145 -14.43 -6.56 32.62
N VAL A 146 -14.79 -6.72 31.38
CA VAL A 146 -15.01 -5.60 30.47
C VAL A 146 -16.44 -5.11 30.63
N GLN A 147 -16.61 -3.89 31.09
CA GLN A 147 -17.92 -3.24 31.17
C GLN A 147 -18.24 -2.63 29.81
N THR A 148 -19.23 -3.20 29.11
CA THR A 148 -19.60 -2.78 27.73
C THR A 148 -20.59 -1.62 27.72
N GLY A 149 -21.29 -1.35 28.82
CA GLY A 149 -22.39 -0.40 28.91
C GLY A 149 -23.71 -0.91 28.35
N LEU A 150 -23.74 -2.14 27.82
CA LEU A 150 -24.94 -2.80 27.33
C LEU A 150 -25.56 -3.65 28.46
N LYS A 151 -26.72 -3.22 28.98
CA LYS A 151 -27.37 -3.88 30.11
C LYS A 151 -27.59 -5.37 29.92
N SER A 152 -27.92 -5.80 28.72
CA SER A 152 -28.15 -7.21 28.41
C SER A 152 -26.89 -8.07 28.46
N ILE A 153 -25.72 -7.48 28.23
CA ILE A 153 -24.42 -8.18 28.26
C ILE A 153 -23.83 -8.11 29.65
N ASP A 154 -23.84 -6.92 30.27
CA ASP A 154 -23.19 -6.70 31.57
C ASP A 154 -23.96 -7.34 32.75
N ALA A 155 -25.22 -7.74 32.52
CA ALA A 155 -26.06 -8.38 33.56
C ALA A 155 -25.97 -9.92 33.57
N MET A 156 -25.30 -10.53 32.60
CA MET A 156 -25.06 -11.98 32.52
C MET A 156 -23.64 -12.34 33.01
#